data_652f40e7d7699e1653b24d258ecc78f6
#
_entry.id   652f40e7d7699e1653b24d258ecc78f6
#
_cell.length_a   1.000
_cell.length_b   1.000
_cell.length_c   1.000
_cell.angle_alpha   90.00
_cell.angle_beta   90.00
_cell.angle_gamma   90.00
#
_symmetry.space_group_name_H-M   'P 1'
#
loop_
_entity.id
_entity.type
_entity.pdbx_description
1 polymer ?
#
loop_
_entity_poly.entity_id
_entity_poly.type
_entity_poly.pdbx_seq_one_letter_code
_entity_poly.pdbx_strand_id
1 'polypeptide(L)'
;SPLTETIHIQEALELYFSRKYDSILTCVRSYRFFWNEDGTSRNYDYKNRPRRQNFAGELMENGALYINSVRNIVSLRNRLSGKIGLYVMPEYTATEIDEPDDWIILEHLMQRHMLSRSANGKKKIKLFLSDVDGVLTDGGMYYSEKGDELKKFNTRDGMAFRLLHEKGIKTGIITSENTQIVESRARKLKVDYLYQSKCEGGKLLAAKEICEQEGITLNEVAYIGDDINCYELLSNVGMAACPLNAMEQIKNIPSVNVLMNKGGDGVVREFAEMILNYNM
;
A
#
# COMPACT_ATOMS: atom_id res chain seq x y z
N SER A 1 -18.36 -3.57 -5.37
CA SER A 1 -17.28 -2.61 -5.07
C SER A 1 -16.01 -3.36 -4.65
N PRO A 2 -14.85 -3.07 -5.24
CA PRO A 2 -13.56 -3.70 -4.90
C PRO A 2 -13.08 -3.40 -3.48
N LEU A 3 -13.64 -2.35 -2.85
CA LEU A 3 -13.31 -1.94 -1.48
C LEU A 3 -14.19 -2.61 -0.41
N THR A 4 -14.88 -3.69 -0.78
CA THR A 4 -15.64 -4.51 0.18
C THR A 4 -14.68 -5.34 1.03
N GLU A 5 -14.82 -5.25 2.36
CA GLU A 5 -13.98 -5.94 3.33
C GLU A 5 -14.77 -6.99 4.10
N THR A 6 -14.07 -7.93 4.73
CA THR A 6 -14.70 -9.00 5.56
C THR A 6 -15.62 -8.45 6.63
N ILE A 7 -15.25 -7.32 7.25
CA ILE A 7 -16.08 -6.68 8.29
C ILE A 7 -17.43 -6.25 7.74
N HIS A 8 -17.50 -5.72 6.52
CA HIS A 8 -18.76 -5.30 5.90
C HIS A 8 -19.71 -6.49 5.68
N ILE A 9 -19.14 -7.65 5.31
CA ILE A 9 -19.92 -8.88 5.14
C ILE A 9 -20.44 -9.38 6.49
N GLN A 10 -19.59 -9.37 7.52
CA GLN A 10 -19.97 -9.80 8.87
C GLN A 10 -21.09 -8.93 9.46
N GLU A 11 -20.93 -7.62 9.43
CA GLU A 11 -21.93 -6.68 9.95
C GLU A 11 -23.26 -6.74 9.17
N ALA A 12 -23.20 -6.91 7.84
CA ALA A 12 -24.40 -7.11 7.02
C ALA A 12 -25.13 -8.43 7.36
N LEU A 13 -24.41 -9.52 7.62
CA LEU A 13 -24.97 -10.79 8.08
C LEU A 13 -25.59 -10.67 9.48
N GLU A 14 -24.90 -10.01 10.40
CA GLU A 14 -25.44 -9.75 11.75
C GLU A 14 -26.73 -8.93 11.67
N LEU A 15 -26.77 -7.91 10.82
CA LEU A 15 -27.97 -7.10 10.59
C LEU A 15 -29.12 -7.95 10.02
N TYR A 16 -28.82 -8.83 9.06
CA TYR A 16 -29.79 -9.74 8.44
C TYR A 16 -30.46 -10.63 9.47
N PHE A 17 -29.68 -11.29 10.32
CA PHE A 17 -30.20 -12.24 11.30
C PHE A 17 -30.85 -11.54 12.53
N SER A 18 -30.22 -10.48 13.04
CA SER A 18 -30.69 -9.79 14.26
C SER A 18 -32.01 -9.06 14.04
N ARG A 19 -32.24 -8.47 12.89
CA ARG A 19 -33.44 -7.67 12.55
C ARG A 19 -34.47 -8.45 11.77
N LYS A 20 -34.22 -9.74 11.51
CA LYS A 20 -35.11 -10.63 10.75
C LYS A 20 -35.57 -10.00 9.43
N TYR A 21 -34.63 -9.54 8.63
CA TYR A 21 -34.88 -9.09 7.28
C TYR A 21 -35.03 -10.30 6.35
N ASP A 22 -35.82 -10.17 5.28
CA ASP A 22 -35.93 -11.17 4.23
C ASP A 22 -34.81 -11.05 3.22
N SER A 23 -34.31 -9.83 3.04
CA SER A 23 -33.11 -9.57 2.23
C SER A 23 -32.38 -8.31 2.70
N ILE A 24 -31.10 -8.17 2.33
CA ILE A 24 -30.29 -6.98 2.56
C ILE A 24 -29.65 -6.55 1.25
N LEU A 25 -29.54 -5.26 1.05
CA LEU A 25 -28.68 -4.63 0.08
C LEU A 25 -27.72 -3.66 0.78
N THR A 26 -26.56 -3.43 0.15
CA THR A 26 -25.61 -2.44 0.60
C THR A 26 -25.83 -1.11 -0.08
N CYS A 27 -25.63 -0.04 0.68
CA CYS A 27 -25.71 1.32 0.16
C CYS A 27 -24.65 2.21 0.81
N VAL A 28 -24.41 3.35 0.22
CA VAL A 28 -23.58 4.43 0.79
C VAL A 28 -24.42 5.69 0.94
N ARG A 29 -24.03 6.56 1.89
CA ARG A 29 -24.67 7.86 2.02
C ARG A 29 -24.04 8.85 1.04
N SER A 30 -24.81 9.28 0.04
CA SER A 30 -24.40 10.28 -0.94
C SER A 30 -24.86 11.67 -0.51
N TYR A 31 -23.95 12.64 -0.54
CA TYR A 31 -24.21 14.04 -0.22
C TYR A 31 -24.28 14.88 -1.51
N ARG A 32 -24.69 14.25 -2.63
CA ARG A 32 -24.89 14.93 -3.91
C ARG A 32 -26.26 15.56 -4.00
N PHE A 33 -26.34 16.71 -4.68
CA PHE A 33 -27.59 17.39 -5.00
C PHE A 33 -28.06 16.95 -6.37
N PHE A 34 -29.28 16.41 -6.44
CA PHE A 34 -29.86 15.89 -7.66
C PHE A 34 -30.96 16.81 -8.21
N TRP A 35 -31.07 16.84 -9.52
CA TRP A 35 -32.06 17.57 -10.26
C TRP A 35 -32.83 16.62 -11.16
N ASN A 36 -34.10 16.92 -11.40
CA ASN A 36 -34.90 16.27 -12.41
C ASN A 36 -34.65 16.93 -13.78
N GLU A 37 -34.94 16.22 -14.87
CA GLU A 37 -34.77 16.73 -16.25
C GLU A 37 -35.62 17.96 -16.54
N ASP A 38 -36.71 18.14 -15.82
CA ASP A 38 -37.62 19.30 -15.93
C ASP A 38 -37.07 20.57 -15.24
N GLY A 39 -35.85 20.51 -14.68
CA GLY A 39 -35.21 21.64 -14.00
C GLY A 39 -35.66 21.83 -12.55
N THR A 40 -36.37 20.88 -11.94
CA THR A 40 -36.73 20.91 -10.52
C THR A 40 -35.68 20.21 -9.69
N SER A 41 -35.38 20.75 -8.49
CA SER A 41 -34.47 20.10 -7.53
C SER A 41 -35.16 18.90 -6.91
N ARG A 42 -34.43 17.76 -6.80
CA ARG A 42 -35.02 16.50 -6.36
C ARG A 42 -34.91 16.29 -4.85
N ASN A 43 -33.77 16.56 -4.24
CA ASN A 43 -33.46 16.15 -2.86
C ASN A 43 -33.05 17.30 -1.94
N TYR A 44 -33.22 18.55 -2.37
CA TYR A 44 -32.93 19.72 -1.55
C TYR A 44 -33.76 20.93 -2.04
N ASP A 45 -33.90 21.95 -1.20
CA ASP A 45 -34.46 23.23 -1.61
C ASP A 45 -33.35 24.11 -2.24
N TYR A 46 -33.42 24.34 -3.55
CA TYR A 46 -32.42 25.14 -4.25
C TYR A 46 -32.43 26.62 -3.85
N LYS A 47 -33.53 27.14 -3.30
CA LYS A 47 -33.64 28.52 -2.80
C LYS A 47 -32.91 28.69 -1.47
N ASN A 48 -32.85 27.59 -0.66
CA ASN A 48 -32.18 27.53 0.63
C ASN A 48 -31.18 26.38 0.64
N ARG A 49 -30.24 26.37 -0.31
CA ARG A 49 -29.26 25.31 -0.47
C ARG A 49 -28.46 25.06 0.80
N PRO A 50 -28.58 23.88 1.45
CA PRO A 50 -27.82 23.57 2.65
C PRO A 50 -26.33 23.41 2.35
N ARG A 51 -25.49 23.66 3.36
CA ARG A 51 -24.09 23.24 3.29
C ARG A 51 -24.01 21.69 3.37
N ARG A 52 -22.98 21.09 2.76
CA ARG A 52 -22.79 19.65 2.74
C ARG A 52 -22.87 19.01 4.15
N GLN A 53 -22.28 19.65 5.15
CA GLN A 53 -22.31 19.20 6.53
C GLN A 53 -23.69 19.24 7.21
N ASN A 54 -24.63 20.03 6.68
CA ASN A 54 -25.98 20.18 7.23
C ASN A 54 -27.03 19.44 6.38
N PHE A 55 -26.58 18.74 5.34
CA PHE A 55 -27.44 17.96 4.46
C PHE A 55 -27.43 16.51 4.88
N ALA A 56 -28.58 15.91 5.10
CA ALA A 56 -28.70 14.52 5.55
C ALA A 56 -28.22 13.50 4.52
N GLY A 57 -28.17 13.90 3.23
CA GLY A 57 -27.82 13.02 2.13
C GLY A 57 -28.92 12.00 1.82
N GLU A 58 -28.71 11.22 0.78
CA GLU A 58 -29.57 10.11 0.38
C GLU A 58 -28.76 8.81 0.35
N LEU A 59 -29.44 7.68 0.52
CA LEU A 59 -28.81 6.38 0.35
C LEU A 59 -28.80 6.00 -1.12
N MET A 60 -27.61 5.66 -1.59
CA MET A 60 -27.34 5.21 -2.95
C MET A 60 -26.85 3.76 -2.89
N GLU A 61 -27.46 2.86 -3.63
CA GLU A 61 -27.01 1.49 -3.81
C GLU A 61 -25.60 1.48 -4.42
N ASN A 62 -24.70 0.67 -3.86
CA ASN A 62 -23.31 0.58 -4.31
C ASN A 62 -22.94 -0.80 -4.89
N GLY A 63 -23.94 -1.64 -5.15
CA GLY A 63 -23.76 -2.94 -5.82
C GLY A 63 -22.82 -3.94 -5.12
N ALA A 64 -22.33 -3.63 -3.90
CA ALA A 64 -21.24 -4.38 -3.28
C ALA A 64 -21.67 -5.74 -2.74
N LEU A 65 -22.88 -5.83 -2.13
CA LEU A 65 -23.35 -7.06 -1.49
C LEU A 65 -24.88 -7.12 -1.45
N TYR A 66 -25.42 -8.30 -1.70
CA TYR A 66 -26.82 -8.65 -1.49
C TYR A 66 -26.91 -9.92 -0.66
N ILE A 67 -27.78 -9.95 0.34
CA ILE A 67 -28.05 -11.13 1.16
C ILE A 67 -29.52 -11.49 1.03
N ASN A 68 -29.80 -12.75 0.71
CA ASN A 68 -31.15 -13.30 0.66
C ASN A 68 -31.12 -14.81 0.86
N SER A 69 -32.22 -15.43 1.22
CA SER A 69 -32.30 -16.88 1.29
C SER A 69 -32.30 -17.50 -0.11
N VAL A 70 -31.67 -18.66 -0.27
CA VAL A 70 -31.67 -19.42 -1.54
C VAL A 70 -33.10 -19.69 -2.01
N ARG A 71 -34.01 -20.02 -1.08
CA ARG A 71 -35.41 -20.24 -1.39
C ARG A 71 -36.05 -19.03 -2.09
N ASN A 72 -35.84 -17.83 -1.55
CA ASN A 72 -36.41 -16.61 -2.11
C ASN A 72 -35.81 -16.28 -3.47
N ILE A 73 -34.49 -16.40 -3.62
CA ILE A 73 -33.81 -16.15 -4.92
C ILE A 73 -34.37 -17.07 -6.00
N VAL A 74 -34.50 -18.35 -5.71
CA VAL A 74 -34.99 -19.33 -6.67
C VAL A 74 -36.46 -19.11 -7.02
N SER A 75 -37.32 -18.88 -6.01
CA SER A 75 -38.76 -18.74 -6.22
C SER A 75 -39.16 -17.42 -6.87
N LEU A 76 -38.51 -16.32 -6.50
CA LEU A 76 -38.84 -14.97 -6.96
C LEU A 76 -37.96 -14.49 -8.13
N ARG A 77 -36.90 -15.22 -8.44
CA ARG A 77 -35.88 -14.83 -9.45
C ARG A 77 -35.38 -13.40 -9.26
N ASN A 78 -35.27 -12.98 -8.01
CA ASN A 78 -34.81 -11.65 -7.63
C ASN A 78 -33.86 -11.74 -6.43
N ARG A 79 -32.81 -10.92 -6.45
CA ARG A 79 -31.84 -10.82 -5.36
C ARG A 79 -32.40 -10.13 -4.11
N LEU A 80 -33.50 -9.40 -4.23
CA LEU A 80 -34.19 -8.74 -3.13
C LEU A 80 -35.63 -9.28 -2.99
N SER A 81 -36.09 -9.39 -1.75
CA SER A 81 -37.45 -9.87 -1.45
C SER A 81 -37.90 -9.45 -0.04
N GLY A 82 -39.21 -9.39 0.15
CA GLY A 82 -39.85 -9.19 1.44
C GLY A 82 -39.44 -7.91 2.16
N LYS A 83 -39.16 -8.00 3.45
CA LYS A 83 -38.65 -6.88 4.27
C LYS A 83 -37.17 -6.67 3.98
N ILE A 84 -36.87 -5.59 3.26
CA ILE A 84 -35.51 -5.27 2.83
C ILE A 84 -34.80 -4.45 3.90
N GLY A 85 -33.61 -4.91 4.33
CA GLY A 85 -32.70 -4.15 5.18
C GLY A 85 -31.64 -3.42 4.37
N LEU A 86 -31.21 -2.26 4.85
CA LEU A 86 -30.14 -1.47 4.26
C LEU A 86 -28.92 -1.50 5.15
N TYR A 87 -27.81 -2.01 4.63
CA TYR A 87 -26.52 -1.90 5.30
C TYR A 87 -25.72 -0.74 4.71
N VAL A 88 -25.48 0.30 5.53
CA VAL A 88 -24.80 1.53 5.07
C VAL A 88 -23.30 1.36 5.21
N MET A 89 -22.63 1.27 4.07
CA MET A 89 -21.17 1.17 3.96
C MET A 89 -20.50 2.55 3.97
N PRO A 90 -19.19 2.61 4.27
CA PRO A 90 -18.41 3.85 4.17
C PRO A 90 -18.44 4.48 2.77
N GLU A 91 -18.38 5.82 2.69
CA GLU A 91 -18.48 6.59 1.41
C GLU A 91 -17.42 6.14 0.37
N TYR A 92 -16.22 5.75 0.81
CA TYR A 92 -15.15 5.29 -0.08
C TYR A 92 -15.50 4.01 -0.86
N THR A 93 -16.50 3.24 -0.44
CA THR A 93 -16.97 2.02 -1.13
C THR A 93 -17.99 2.33 -2.24
N ALA A 94 -18.27 3.61 -2.50
CA ALA A 94 -19.24 4.03 -3.50
C ALA A 94 -18.80 3.77 -4.95
N THR A 95 -17.49 3.71 -5.19
CA THR A 95 -16.94 3.54 -6.54
C THR A 95 -17.02 2.09 -6.97
N GLU A 96 -17.56 1.86 -8.16
CA GLU A 96 -17.60 0.58 -8.89
C GLU A 96 -16.56 0.65 -10.02
N ILE A 97 -16.23 -0.48 -10.65
CA ILE A 97 -15.36 -0.52 -11.83
C ILE A 97 -16.28 -0.69 -13.04
N ASP A 98 -16.67 0.38 -13.66
CA ASP A 98 -17.48 0.38 -14.87
C ASP A 98 -16.71 0.95 -16.07
N GLU A 99 -15.77 1.88 -15.79
CA GLU A 99 -14.94 2.55 -16.79
C GLU A 99 -13.43 2.41 -16.44
N PRO A 100 -12.52 2.52 -17.44
CA PRO A 100 -11.08 2.41 -17.19
C PRO A 100 -10.55 3.40 -16.16
N ASP A 101 -11.12 4.58 -16.06
CA ASP A 101 -10.69 5.62 -15.10
C ASP A 101 -11.04 5.26 -13.65
N ASP A 102 -12.08 4.43 -13.45
CA ASP A 102 -12.46 3.95 -12.11
C ASP A 102 -11.35 3.09 -11.48
N TRP A 103 -10.59 2.38 -12.31
CA TRP A 103 -9.45 1.59 -11.85
C TRP A 103 -8.41 2.46 -11.14
N ILE A 104 -8.05 3.60 -11.74
CA ILE A 104 -7.07 4.53 -11.19
C ILE A 104 -7.56 5.10 -9.85
N ILE A 105 -8.84 5.48 -9.78
CA ILE A 105 -9.47 6.00 -8.56
C ILE A 105 -9.46 4.94 -7.47
N LEU A 106 -9.86 3.71 -7.80
CA LEU A 106 -9.96 2.61 -6.85
C LEU A 106 -8.59 2.15 -6.36
N GLU A 107 -7.57 2.11 -7.21
CA GLU A 107 -6.21 1.79 -6.81
C GLU A 107 -5.70 2.77 -5.74
N HIS A 108 -5.91 4.07 -5.93
CA HIS A 108 -5.57 5.09 -4.94
C HIS A 108 -6.38 4.94 -3.63
N LEU A 109 -7.68 4.65 -3.74
CA LEU A 109 -8.52 4.41 -2.56
C LEU A 109 -8.10 3.14 -1.81
N MET A 110 -7.77 2.06 -2.52
CA MET A 110 -7.24 0.83 -1.92
C MET A 110 -5.93 1.08 -1.18
N GLN A 111 -4.98 1.75 -1.83
CA GLN A 111 -3.71 2.14 -1.20
C GLN A 111 -3.95 2.95 0.07
N ARG A 112 -4.83 3.95 0.01
CA ARG A 112 -5.15 4.80 1.17
C ARG A 112 -5.86 4.06 2.30
N HIS A 113 -6.87 3.25 2.00
CA HIS A 113 -7.73 2.63 3.00
C HIS A 113 -7.23 1.28 3.49
N MET A 114 -6.65 0.46 2.64
CA MET A 114 -6.08 -0.82 3.05
C MET A 114 -4.73 -0.64 3.75
N LEU A 115 -3.89 0.27 3.26
CA LEU A 115 -2.62 0.60 3.93
C LEU A 115 -2.85 1.31 5.27
N SER A 116 -3.85 2.20 5.40
CA SER A 116 -4.15 2.89 6.65
C SER A 116 -4.81 2.00 7.71
N ARG A 117 -5.56 0.96 7.35
CA ARG A 117 -6.22 0.04 8.29
C ARG A 117 -5.31 -1.07 8.84
N SER A 118 -4.29 -1.44 8.11
CA SER A 118 -3.16 -2.17 8.70
C SER A 118 -2.54 -1.41 9.89
N ALA A 119 -2.87 -0.13 10.10
CA ALA A 119 -2.31 0.68 11.18
C ALA A 119 -2.83 0.32 12.59
N ASN A 120 -3.95 -0.33 12.75
CA ASN A 120 -4.46 -0.77 14.06
C ASN A 120 -3.78 -2.04 14.63
N GLY A 121 -2.73 -2.53 13.95
CA GLY A 121 -1.81 -3.58 14.37
C GLY A 121 -0.43 -3.40 13.77
N LYS A 122 -0.20 -2.34 13.01
CA LYS A 122 1.08 -2.07 12.34
C LYS A 122 2.13 -1.65 13.34
N LYS A 123 3.17 -2.43 13.40
CA LYS A 123 4.40 -2.04 14.10
C LYS A 123 5.08 -0.93 13.30
N LYS A 124 5.52 0.11 14.00
CA LYS A 124 6.35 1.16 13.38
C LYS A 124 7.61 0.56 12.77
N ILE A 125 8.01 1.07 11.62
CA ILE A 125 9.30 0.69 11.03
C ILE A 125 10.41 1.26 11.89
N LYS A 126 11.31 0.39 12.31
CA LYS A 126 12.47 0.70 13.16
C LYS A 126 13.80 0.49 12.44
N LEU A 127 13.79 -0.31 11.37
CA LEU A 127 14.97 -0.64 10.59
C LEU A 127 14.66 -0.45 9.09
N PHE A 128 15.52 0.28 8.41
CA PHE A 128 15.52 0.42 6.97
C PHE A 128 16.72 -0.31 6.36
N LEU A 129 16.48 -1.18 5.40
CA LEU A 129 17.50 -1.92 4.68
C LEU A 129 17.42 -1.62 3.17
N SER A 130 18.54 -1.48 2.51
CA SER A 130 18.65 -1.20 1.08
C SER A 130 19.59 -2.19 0.38
N ASP A 131 19.21 -2.61 -0.80
CA ASP A 131 20.15 -3.17 -1.78
C ASP A 131 21.02 -2.04 -2.35
N VAL A 132 22.04 -2.39 -3.13
CA VAL A 132 22.98 -1.44 -3.75
C VAL A 132 22.74 -1.34 -5.24
N ASP A 133 22.99 -2.41 -5.98
CA ASP A 133 22.96 -2.39 -7.43
C ASP A 133 21.51 -2.41 -7.91
N GLY A 134 21.18 -1.51 -8.83
CA GLY A 134 19.80 -1.29 -9.28
C GLY A 134 18.90 -0.52 -8.28
N VAL A 135 19.39 -0.18 -7.07
CA VAL A 135 18.66 0.58 -6.04
C VAL A 135 19.40 1.88 -5.69
N LEU A 136 20.53 1.80 -4.98
CA LEU A 136 21.40 2.95 -4.69
C LEU A 136 22.18 3.42 -5.92
N THR A 137 22.35 2.52 -6.89
CA THR A 137 22.94 2.78 -8.21
C THR A 137 21.90 2.53 -9.29
N ASP A 138 22.21 2.89 -10.52
CA ASP A 138 21.39 2.60 -11.71
C ASP A 138 21.59 1.17 -12.24
N GLY A 139 22.36 0.33 -11.54
CA GLY A 139 22.71 -1.03 -11.94
C GLY A 139 23.80 -1.08 -13.03
N GLY A 140 24.24 0.07 -13.54
CA GLY A 140 25.32 0.16 -14.52
C GLY A 140 26.70 -0.04 -13.86
N MET A 141 27.55 -0.82 -14.51
CA MET A 141 28.93 -1.04 -14.08
C MET A 141 29.90 -0.40 -15.06
N TYR A 142 30.78 0.45 -14.55
CA TYR A 142 31.81 1.14 -15.33
C TYR A 142 33.16 0.52 -15.04
N TYR A 143 33.80 -0.01 -16.05
CA TYR A 143 35.14 -0.59 -15.93
C TYR A 143 36.15 0.22 -16.72
N SER A 144 37.32 0.48 -16.11
CA SER A 144 38.48 1.01 -16.84
C SER A 144 39.22 -0.13 -17.54
N GLU A 145 40.08 0.21 -18.52
CA GLU A 145 40.99 -0.77 -19.17
C GLU A 145 41.96 -1.42 -18.17
N LYS A 146 42.16 -0.79 -17.01
CA LYS A 146 43.01 -1.32 -15.93
C LYS A 146 42.28 -2.23 -14.95
N GLY A 147 40.95 -2.42 -15.16
CA GLY A 147 40.12 -3.24 -14.32
C GLY A 147 39.53 -2.52 -13.10
N ASP A 148 39.69 -1.18 -13.01
CA ASP A 148 39.00 -0.43 -11.94
C ASP A 148 37.50 -0.41 -12.21
N GLU A 149 36.72 -0.59 -11.18
CA GLU A 149 35.26 -0.49 -11.20
C GLU A 149 34.81 0.83 -10.57
N LEU A 150 33.79 1.46 -11.19
CA LEU A 150 33.16 2.67 -10.69
C LEU A 150 31.65 2.47 -10.60
N LYS A 151 31.03 3.00 -9.56
CA LYS A 151 29.56 3.01 -9.37
C LYS A 151 29.06 4.44 -9.16
N LYS A 152 27.95 4.77 -9.82
CA LYS A 152 27.29 6.07 -9.69
C LYS A 152 26.24 6.01 -8.58
N PHE A 153 26.38 6.86 -7.55
CA PHE A 153 25.43 7.03 -6.47
C PHE A 153 24.72 8.38 -6.53
N ASN A 154 23.48 8.44 -6.08
CA ASN A 154 22.70 9.68 -6.03
C ASN A 154 22.88 10.36 -4.66
N THR A 155 23.01 11.70 -4.67
CA THR A 155 23.13 12.49 -3.45
C THR A 155 21.84 12.57 -2.64
N ARG A 156 20.66 12.55 -3.33
CA ARG A 156 19.34 12.58 -2.70
C ARG A 156 19.12 11.33 -1.85
N ASP A 157 19.58 10.16 -2.31
CA ASP A 157 19.51 8.92 -1.54
C ASP A 157 20.40 8.97 -0.29
N GLY A 158 21.52 9.69 -0.36
CA GLY A 158 22.33 9.94 0.83
C GLY A 158 21.61 10.75 1.91
N MET A 159 20.74 11.69 1.52
CA MET A 159 19.92 12.44 2.46
C MET A 159 18.84 11.57 3.11
N ALA A 160 18.35 10.53 2.42
CA ALA A 160 17.38 9.59 2.97
C ALA A 160 17.86 8.95 4.28
N PHE A 161 19.08 8.43 4.27
CA PHE A 161 19.68 7.80 5.46
C PHE A 161 19.76 8.76 6.64
N ARG A 162 20.14 10.01 6.39
CA ARG A 162 20.18 11.05 7.43
C ARG A 162 18.79 11.31 8.04
N LEU A 163 17.76 11.46 7.21
CA LEU A 163 16.40 11.72 7.68
C LEU A 163 15.84 10.57 8.52
N LEU A 164 16.15 9.32 8.13
CA LEU A 164 15.76 8.14 8.89
C LEU A 164 16.46 8.12 10.27
N HIS A 165 17.75 8.40 10.31
CA HIS A 165 18.50 8.50 11.57
C HIS A 165 17.97 9.60 12.51
N GLU A 166 17.60 10.77 11.96
CA GLU A 166 17.01 11.88 12.73
C GLU A 166 15.67 11.48 13.40
N LYS A 167 15.02 10.42 12.89
CA LYS A 167 13.79 9.83 13.46
C LYS A 167 14.04 8.55 14.27
N GLY A 168 15.30 8.22 14.54
CA GLY A 168 15.66 7.04 15.33
C GLY A 168 15.46 5.71 14.59
N ILE A 169 15.36 5.72 13.26
CA ILE A 169 15.28 4.51 12.45
C ILE A 169 16.69 4.07 12.11
N LYS A 170 17.01 2.83 12.48
CA LYS A 170 18.28 2.18 12.12
C LYS A 170 18.37 1.95 10.63
N THR A 171 19.56 1.98 10.06
CA THR A 171 19.74 1.81 8.61
C THR A 171 20.81 0.77 8.30
N GLY A 172 20.61 0.05 7.19
CA GLY A 172 21.58 -0.95 6.74
C GLY A 172 21.61 -1.11 5.22
N ILE A 173 22.72 -1.66 4.76
CA ILE A 173 22.94 -2.07 3.37
C ILE A 173 23.17 -3.57 3.35
N ILE A 174 22.45 -4.28 2.49
CA ILE A 174 22.62 -5.72 2.25
C ILE A 174 22.78 -5.93 0.76
N THR A 175 23.94 -6.38 0.31
CA THR A 175 24.26 -6.60 -1.10
C THR A 175 24.89 -7.96 -1.35
N SER A 176 24.73 -8.46 -2.57
CA SER A 176 25.37 -9.71 -3.02
C SER A 176 26.85 -9.52 -3.35
N GLU A 177 27.26 -8.32 -3.72
CA GLU A 177 28.65 -8.01 -4.03
C GLU A 177 29.50 -7.70 -2.79
N ASN A 178 30.81 -7.82 -2.95
CA ASN A 178 31.82 -7.49 -1.94
C ASN A 178 32.85 -6.53 -2.55
N THR A 179 32.64 -5.23 -2.32
CA THR A 179 33.50 -4.20 -2.94
C THR A 179 33.84 -3.08 -1.94
N GLN A 180 35.06 -2.53 -2.06
CA GLN A 180 35.49 -1.36 -1.28
C GLN A 180 34.68 -0.10 -1.59
N ILE A 181 34.09 -0.03 -2.80
CA ILE A 181 33.22 1.09 -3.22
C ILE A 181 31.98 1.14 -2.32
N VAL A 182 31.36 -0.02 -2.09
CA VAL A 182 30.20 -0.14 -1.20
C VAL A 182 30.55 0.16 0.25
N GLU A 183 31.67 -0.34 0.75
CA GLU A 183 32.15 0.00 2.12
C GLU A 183 32.37 1.51 2.30
N SER A 184 33.01 2.14 1.32
CA SER A 184 33.28 3.59 1.35
C SER A 184 31.97 4.38 1.31
N ARG A 185 30.99 3.93 0.53
CA ARG A 185 29.66 4.52 0.47
C ARG A 185 28.89 4.34 1.78
N ALA A 186 28.86 3.14 2.33
CA ALA A 186 28.21 2.81 3.61
C ALA A 186 28.78 3.66 4.75
N ARG A 187 30.11 3.80 4.83
CA ARG A 187 30.78 4.65 5.82
C ARG A 187 30.38 6.13 5.67
N LYS A 188 30.29 6.65 4.44
CA LYS A 188 29.85 8.02 4.17
C LYS A 188 28.38 8.25 4.55
N LEU A 189 27.53 7.26 4.37
CA LEU A 189 26.10 7.27 4.76
C LEU A 189 25.90 7.06 6.26
N LYS A 190 26.93 6.60 6.97
CA LYS A 190 26.91 6.24 8.41
C LYS A 190 25.85 5.17 8.71
N VAL A 191 25.70 4.18 7.83
CA VAL A 191 24.76 3.09 8.08
C VAL A 191 25.17 2.31 9.33
N ASP A 192 24.16 1.81 10.06
CA ASP A 192 24.38 0.99 11.26
C ASP A 192 24.87 -0.42 10.90
N TYR A 193 24.43 -0.93 9.74
CA TYR A 193 24.71 -2.30 9.30
C TYR A 193 25.17 -2.34 7.84
N LEU A 194 26.21 -3.13 7.59
CA LEU A 194 26.69 -3.44 6.23
C LEU A 194 26.94 -4.94 6.11
N TYR A 195 26.16 -5.58 5.25
CA TYR A 195 26.31 -7.00 4.91
C TYR A 195 26.60 -7.12 3.41
N GLN A 196 27.77 -7.63 3.08
CA GLN A 196 28.21 -7.91 1.72
C GLN A 196 28.24 -9.44 1.47
N SER A 197 28.39 -9.88 0.22
CA SER A 197 28.45 -11.30 -0.17
C SER A 197 27.19 -12.12 0.20
N LYS A 198 26.00 -11.48 0.19
CA LYS A 198 24.74 -12.13 0.56
C LYS A 198 23.97 -12.57 -0.69
N CYS A 199 24.35 -13.76 -1.21
CA CYS A 199 23.67 -14.45 -2.32
C CYS A 199 22.58 -15.37 -1.78
N GLU A 200 21.73 -15.93 -2.65
CA GLU A 200 20.74 -16.99 -2.45
C GLU A 200 20.22 -17.17 -1.01
N GLY A 201 19.21 -16.39 -0.62
CA GLY A 201 18.62 -16.41 0.73
C GLY A 201 19.45 -15.68 1.79
N GLY A 202 20.69 -15.35 1.50
CA GLY A 202 21.61 -14.69 2.44
C GLY A 202 21.14 -13.30 2.89
N LYS A 203 20.37 -12.59 2.06
CA LYS A 203 19.78 -11.27 2.42
C LYS A 203 18.73 -11.40 3.51
N LEU A 204 17.86 -12.41 3.44
CA LEU A 204 16.84 -12.67 4.46
C LEU A 204 17.51 -13.10 5.80
N LEU A 205 18.54 -13.94 5.73
CA LEU A 205 19.28 -14.36 6.92
C LEU A 205 19.97 -13.16 7.59
N ALA A 206 20.64 -12.31 6.83
CA ALA A 206 21.25 -11.09 7.35
C ALA A 206 20.22 -10.15 8.01
N ALA A 207 19.06 -9.98 7.41
CA ALA A 207 17.98 -9.18 7.99
C ALA A 207 17.46 -9.79 9.31
N LYS A 208 17.35 -11.11 9.41
CA LYS A 208 16.97 -11.81 10.64
C LYS A 208 18.03 -11.63 11.74
N GLU A 209 19.31 -11.74 11.41
CA GLU A 209 20.42 -11.49 12.35
C GLU A 209 20.35 -10.07 12.93
N ILE A 210 20.09 -9.05 12.07
CA ILE A 210 19.91 -7.68 12.55
C ILE A 210 18.68 -7.56 13.46
N CYS A 211 17.56 -8.20 13.08
CA CYS A 211 16.35 -8.20 13.88
C CYS A 211 16.58 -8.79 15.29
N GLU A 212 17.33 -9.87 15.40
CA GLU A 212 17.70 -10.47 16.68
C GLU A 212 18.56 -9.51 17.51
N GLN A 213 19.56 -8.85 16.90
CA GLN A 213 20.43 -7.88 17.57
C GLN A 213 19.66 -6.67 18.11
N GLU A 214 18.66 -6.17 17.34
CA GLU A 214 17.88 -4.99 17.70
C GLU A 214 16.61 -5.32 18.52
N GLY A 215 16.29 -6.60 18.75
CA GLY A 215 15.08 -7.03 19.47
C GLY A 215 13.79 -6.65 18.74
N ILE A 216 13.81 -6.67 17.41
CA ILE A 216 12.68 -6.35 16.53
C ILE A 216 12.28 -7.57 15.68
N THR A 217 11.19 -7.44 14.92
CA THR A 217 10.73 -8.47 13.99
C THR A 217 10.80 -7.96 12.56
N LEU A 218 10.78 -8.85 11.58
CA LEU A 218 10.71 -8.46 10.15
C LEU A 218 9.52 -7.54 9.82
N ASN A 219 8.43 -7.58 10.59
CA ASN A 219 7.31 -6.65 10.45
C ASN A 219 7.66 -5.20 10.80
N GLU A 220 8.78 -4.95 11.46
CA GLU A 220 9.31 -3.63 11.82
C GLU A 220 10.45 -3.19 10.88
N VAL A 221 10.68 -3.94 9.80
CA VAL A 221 11.71 -3.69 8.79
C VAL A 221 11.08 -3.16 7.50
N ALA A 222 11.68 -2.12 6.93
CA ALA A 222 11.45 -1.68 5.56
C ALA A 222 12.65 -2.10 4.69
N TYR A 223 12.38 -2.70 3.53
CA TYR A 223 13.44 -3.11 2.60
C TYR A 223 13.12 -2.71 1.17
N ILE A 224 14.14 -2.26 0.44
CA ILE A 224 14.06 -1.94 -0.99
C ILE A 224 15.06 -2.77 -1.77
N GLY A 225 14.60 -3.41 -2.86
CA GLY A 225 15.37 -4.26 -3.76
C GLY A 225 14.77 -4.28 -5.16
N ASP A 226 15.52 -4.73 -6.17
CA ASP A 226 15.14 -4.64 -7.57
C ASP A 226 15.14 -5.98 -8.32
N ASP A 227 15.86 -7.00 -7.85
CA ASP A 227 16.07 -8.25 -8.59
C ASP A 227 15.77 -9.48 -7.74
N ILE A 228 15.81 -10.65 -8.36
CA ILE A 228 15.36 -11.94 -7.82
C ILE A 228 16.05 -12.30 -6.49
N ASN A 229 17.31 -11.93 -6.30
CA ASN A 229 18.04 -12.12 -5.06
C ASN A 229 17.47 -11.35 -3.86
N CYS A 230 16.56 -10.40 -4.11
CA CYS A 230 15.82 -9.64 -3.12
C CYS A 230 14.44 -10.25 -2.79
N TYR A 231 13.96 -11.19 -3.62
CA TYR A 231 12.58 -11.70 -3.57
C TYR A 231 12.16 -12.19 -2.18
N GLU A 232 12.99 -13.05 -1.57
CA GLU A 232 12.67 -13.63 -0.27
C GLU A 232 12.56 -12.57 0.82
N LEU A 233 13.49 -11.61 0.87
CA LEU A 233 13.46 -10.55 1.87
C LEU A 233 12.27 -9.60 1.64
N LEU A 234 12.03 -9.18 0.41
CA LEU A 234 10.87 -8.35 0.03
C LEU A 234 9.53 -8.99 0.41
N SER A 235 9.43 -10.31 0.28
CA SER A 235 8.19 -11.05 0.62
C SER A 235 7.96 -11.21 2.13
N ASN A 236 8.94 -10.92 2.97
CA ASN A 236 8.89 -11.21 4.41
C ASN A 236 8.96 -9.98 5.33
N VAL A 237 9.22 -8.79 4.80
CA VAL A 237 9.34 -7.55 5.60
C VAL A 237 8.00 -6.84 5.77
N GLY A 238 7.91 -5.99 6.80
CA GLY A 238 6.70 -5.20 7.09
C GLY A 238 6.39 -4.14 6.04
N MET A 239 7.41 -3.60 5.37
CA MET A 239 7.25 -2.63 4.29
C MET A 239 8.29 -2.91 3.19
N ALA A 240 7.80 -3.38 2.04
CA ALA A 240 8.63 -3.71 0.88
C ALA A 240 8.45 -2.68 -0.24
N ALA A 241 9.54 -2.34 -0.93
CA ALA A 241 9.50 -1.46 -2.09
C ALA A 241 10.48 -1.90 -3.18
N CYS A 242 10.22 -1.49 -4.40
CA CYS A 242 11.15 -1.65 -5.51
C CYS A 242 11.15 -0.40 -6.42
N PRO A 243 12.28 -0.14 -7.13
CA PRO A 243 12.36 0.90 -8.13
C PRO A 243 11.40 0.67 -9.31
N LEU A 244 11.07 1.74 -10.05
CA LEU A 244 10.24 1.65 -11.25
C LEU A 244 10.80 0.68 -12.29
N ASN A 245 12.11 0.58 -12.40
CA ASN A 245 12.82 -0.30 -13.34
C ASN A 245 13.23 -1.65 -12.76
N ALA A 246 12.69 -2.05 -11.61
CA ALA A 246 12.90 -3.39 -11.05
C ALA A 246 12.38 -4.48 -11.99
N MET A 247 12.87 -5.71 -11.80
CA MET A 247 12.40 -6.88 -12.57
C MET A 247 10.93 -7.13 -12.34
N GLU A 248 10.21 -7.56 -13.39
CA GLU A 248 8.75 -7.79 -13.34
C GLU A 248 8.35 -8.77 -12.23
N GLN A 249 9.17 -9.78 -11.96
CA GLN A 249 8.91 -10.74 -10.88
C GLN A 249 8.87 -10.07 -9.49
N ILE A 250 9.67 -9.01 -9.30
CA ILE A 250 9.70 -8.25 -8.05
C ILE A 250 8.48 -7.33 -7.94
N LYS A 251 8.11 -6.65 -9.03
CA LYS A 251 6.93 -5.78 -9.08
C LYS A 251 5.63 -6.56 -8.84
N ASN A 252 5.60 -7.84 -9.19
CA ASN A 252 4.44 -8.71 -9.03
C ASN A 252 4.31 -9.32 -7.62
N ILE A 253 5.21 -9.02 -6.67
CA ILE A 253 5.04 -9.41 -5.27
C ILE A 253 3.87 -8.60 -4.67
N PRO A 254 2.78 -9.24 -4.16
CA PRO A 254 1.55 -8.52 -3.79
C PRO A 254 1.71 -7.40 -2.74
N SER A 255 2.78 -7.47 -1.93
CA SER A 255 3.05 -6.51 -0.84
C SER A 255 4.09 -5.44 -1.20
N VAL A 256 4.64 -5.47 -2.41
CA VAL A 256 5.70 -4.55 -2.82
C VAL A 256 5.12 -3.23 -3.34
N ASN A 257 5.65 -2.14 -2.84
CA ASN A 257 5.36 -0.80 -3.34
C ASN A 257 6.29 -0.50 -4.53
N VAL A 258 5.75 -0.44 -5.74
CA VAL A 258 6.50 0.01 -6.91
C VAL A 258 6.60 1.53 -6.86
N LEU A 259 7.81 2.05 -6.72
CA LEU A 259 8.10 3.47 -6.59
C LEU A 259 8.16 4.16 -7.96
N MET A 260 8.06 5.49 -7.98
CA MET A 260 8.04 6.28 -9.22
C MET A 260 9.44 6.52 -9.80
N ASN A 261 10.45 6.55 -8.93
CA ASN A 261 11.84 6.77 -9.34
C ASN A 261 12.53 5.45 -9.72
N LYS A 262 13.49 5.54 -10.62
CA LYS A 262 14.38 4.42 -10.98
C LYS A 262 15.50 4.28 -9.97
N GLY A 263 16.12 3.11 -9.93
CA GLY A 263 17.37 2.90 -9.19
C GLY A 263 18.44 3.93 -9.57
N GLY A 264 19.13 4.45 -8.57
CA GLY A 264 20.13 5.51 -8.74
C GLY A 264 19.60 6.92 -9.02
N ASP A 265 18.27 7.10 -9.08
CA ASP A 265 17.64 8.39 -9.39
C ASP A 265 16.87 8.99 -8.21
N GLY A 266 17.20 8.60 -6.97
CA GLY A 266 16.55 9.13 -5.77
C GLY A 266 15.42 8.25 -5.25
N VAL A 267 15.36 6.99 -5.65
CA VAL A 267 14.33 6.03 -5.24
C VAL A 267 14.38 5.72 -3.74
N VAL A 268 15.56 5.67 -3.16
CA VAL A 268 15.72 5.45 -1.70
C VAL A 268 15.21 6.66 -0.93
N ARG A 269 15.37 7.88 -1.48
CA ARG A 269 14.79 9.08 -0.88
C ARG A 269 13.26 9.04 -0.92
N GLU A 270 12.66 8.63 -2.00
CA GLU A 270 11.20 8.46 -2.13
C GLU A 270 10.68 7.46 -1.09
N PHE A 271 11.34 6.31 -0.97
CA PHE A 271 10.93 5.30 0.01
C PHE A 271 11.10 5.76 1.46
N ALA A 272 12.18 6.47 1.77
CA ALA A 272 12.39 7.03 3.10
C ALA A 272 11.27 8.00 3.50
N GLU A 273 10.82 8.87 2.60
CA GLU A 273 9.68 9.76 2.84
C GLU A 273 8.39 8.98 3.08
N MET A 274 8.17 7.89 2.35
CA MET A 274 7.04 6.99 2.57
C MET A 274 7.09 6.34 3.96
N ILE A 275 8.25 5.85 4.41
CA ILE A 275 8.45 5.28 5.74
C ILE A 275 8.17 6.32 6.83
N LEU A 276 8.68 7.54 6.67
CA LEU A 276 8.48 8.61 7.64
C LEU A 276 6.99 8.99 7.79
N ASN A 277 6.27 9.09 6.67
CA ASN A 277 4.82 9.34 6.67
C ASN A 277 4.03 8.17 7.29
N TYR A 278 4.50 6.95 7.11
CA TYR A 278 3.90 5.75 7.67
C TYR A 278 4.04 5.68 9.21
N ASN A 279 5.15 6.16 9.75
CA ASN A 279 5.44 6.15 11.18
C ASN A 279 4.80 7.31 11.97
N MET A 280 4.26 8.33 11.27
CA MET A 280 3.51 9.44 11.88
C MET A 280 2.14 8.98 12.36
#